data_f6d58176a12f4f65d8110b3d377d7494
#
_entry.id   f6d58176a12f4f65d8110b3d377d7494
#
_cell.length_a   1.000
_cell.length_b   1.000
_cell.length_c   1.000
_cell.angle_alpha   90.00
_cell.angle_beta   90.00
_cell.angle_gamma   90.00
#
_symmetry.space_group_name_H-M   'P 1'
#
loop_
_entity.id
_entity.type
_entity.pdbx_description
1 polymer ?
#
loop_
_entity_poly.entity_id
_entity_poly.type
_entity_poly.pdbx_seq_one_letter_code
_entity_poly.pdbx_strand_id
1 'polypeptide(L)'
;MQRIRMYLDFIKIEHTLFALPFAYAGAFLAAKGIIELKLAILIFTAFTGLRTAAMTFNRIIDREIDARNPRTASRHLPAGLISLREAYAIAFIALAVYFVSAALINRTALVLSPIPAITAYLYPYLKRFTCLCHYVLGLNLAFAPLGGWIAVTDSIDVFGSEFIPTLVGVAVMFWVAGFDMIYGLQDVDFDRKNGLHSVGAHFGIKAALWLSRLNHIAFFTMISLALLLYDAKVAVFFLPLIAALLFYEHFIVRSGYDEAKIQIAFFYTNALVSATLLLAIFAEVIARVL
;
A
#
# COMPACT_ATOMS: atom_id res chain seq x y z
N MET A 1 -11.33 -10.75 -24.37
CA MET A 1 -10.17 -9.95 -23.98
C MET A 1 -10.57 -8.57 -23.42
N GLN A 2 -11.42 -7.77 -24.06
CA GLN A 2 -11.80 -6.42 -23.56
C GLN A 2 -12.39 -6.41 -22.15
N ARG A 3 -13.31 -7.32 -21.79
CA ARG A 3 -13.90 -7.38 -20.44
C ARG A 3 -12.88 -7.71 -19.35
N ILE A 4 -11.95 -8.64 -19.59
CA ILE A 4 -10.89 -8.98 -18.62
C ILE A 4 -10.03 -7.74 -18.35
N ARG A 5 -9.58 -7.05 -19.40
CA ARG A 5 -8.80 -5.81 -19.25
C ARG A 5 -9.56 -4.75 -18.45
N MET A 6 -10.86 -4.60 -18.70
CA MET A 6 -11.74 -3.69 -17.96
C MET A 6 -11.78 -4.02 -16.46
N TYR A 7 -11.90 -5.30 -16.08
CA TYR A 7 -11.89 -5.70 -14.67
C TYR A 7 -10.51 -5.50 -14.02
N LEU A 8 -9.43 -5.80 -14.72
CA LEU A 8 -8.07 -5.56 -14.23
C LEU A 8 -7.79 -4.06 -14.01
N ASP A 9 -8.27 -3.19 -14.91
CA ASP A 9 -8.18 -1.74 -14.74
C ASP A 9 -9.10 -1.23 -13.63
N PHE A 10 -10.29 -1.83 -13.45
CA PHE A 10 -11.20 -1.50 -12.37
C PHE A 10 -10.57 -1.72 -10.99
N ILE A 11 -9.89 -2.84 -10.78
CA ILE A 11 -9.20 -3.17 -9.52
C ILE A 11 -7.80 -2.57 -9.43
N LYS A 12 -7.32 -1.89 -10.48
CA LYS A 12 -5.96 -1.34 -10.55
C LYS A 12 -4.90 -2.38 -10.20
N ILE A 13 -4.85 -3.46 -11.00
CA ILE A 13 -3.94 -4.59 -10.74
C ILE A 13 -2.47 -4.18 -10.67
N GLU A 14 -2.09 -3.17 -11.44
CA GLU A 14 -0.74 -2.60 -11.42
C GLU A 14 -0.33 -2.08 -10.04
N HIS A 15 -1.27 -1.53 -9.27
CA HIS A 15 -0.99 -1.08 -7.90
C HIS A 15 -0.82 -2.25 -6.93
N THR A 16 -1.38 -3.43 -7.23
CA THR A 16 -1.12 -4.65 -6.47
C THR A 16 0.36 -5.03 -6.58
N LEU A 17 0.92 -4.93 -7.78
CA LEU A 17 2.30 -5.33 -8.06
C LEU A 17 3.34 -4.48 -7.33
N PHE A 18 3.11 -3.17 -7.16
CA PHE A 18 4.08 -2.35 -6.43
C PHE A 18 3.96 -2.44 -4.90
N ALA A 19 2.83 -2.87 -4.37
CA ALA A 19 2.65 -3.01 -2.92
C ALA A 19 2.94 -4.43 -2.39
N LEU A 20 2.81 -5.46 -3.24
CA LEU A 20 3.12 -6.85 -2.91
C LEU A 20 4.57 -7.08 -2.42
N PRO A 21 5.61 -6.36 -2.92
CA PRO A 21 6.97 -6.51 -2.43
C PRO A 21 7.11 -6.40 -0.92
N PHE A 22 6.30 -5.57 -0.26
CA PHE A 22 6.35 -5.43 1.20
C PHE A 22 5.85 -6.67 1.95
N ALA A 23 4.86 -7.40 1.41
CA ALA A 23 4.43 -8.66 2.01
C ALA A 23 5.54 -9.71 1.97
N TYR A 24 6.23 -9.81 0.83
CA TYR A 24 7.38 -10.71 0.73
C TYR A 24 8.58 -10.24 1.55
N ALA A 25 8.82 -8.93 1.64
CA ALA A 25 9.86 -8.38 2.51
C ALA A 25 9.67 -8.82 3.96
N GLY A 26 8.44 -8.72 4.50
CA GLY A 26 8.13 -9.21 5.83
C GLY A 26 8.36 -10.71 5.99
N ALA A 27 7.95 -11.51 5.01
CA ALA A 27 8.14 -12.95 5.03
C ALA A 27 9.63 -13.37 4.97
N PHE A 28 10.43 -12.74 4.12
CA PHE A 28 11.87 -13.02 4.01
C PHE A 28 12.63 -12.60 5.27
N LEU A 29 12.30 -11.45 5.86
CA LEU A 29 12.89 -11.02 7.13
C LEU A 29 12.57 -12.00 8.26
N ALA A 30 11.33 -12.51 8.33
CA ALA A 30 10.91 -13.49 9.33
C ALA A 30 11.60 -14.84 9.15
N ALA A 31 11.67 -15.33 7.90
CA ALA A 31 12.26 -16.62 7.57
C ALA A 31 13.78 -16.63 7.74
N LYS A 32 14.44 -15.46 7.70
CA LYS A 32 15.92 -15.34 7.61
C LYS A 32 16.51 -16.22 6.49
N GLY A 33 15.70 -16.55 5.49
CA GLY A 33 15.95 -17.51 4.42
C GLY A 33 14.90 -17.44 3.30
N ILE A 34 14.96 -18.41 2.40
CA ILE A 34 13.97 -18.55 1.31
C ILE A 34 12.72 -19.21 1.86
N ILE A 35 11.56 -18.64 1.57
CA ILE A 35 10.25 -19.21 1.93
C ILE A 35 9.84 -20.31 0.95
N GLU A 36 9.06 -21.28 1.42
CA GLU A 36 8.51 -22.33 0.57
C GLU A 36 7.59 -21.75 -0.50
N LEU A 37 7.60 -22.36 -1.71
CA LEU A 37 6.77 -21.94 -2.84
C LEU A 37 5.26 -21.91 -2.48
N LYS A 38 4.79 -22.91 -1.73
CA LYS A 38 3.40 -22.95 -1.24
C LYS A 38 3.05 -21.71 -0.43
N LEU A 39 3.90 -21.34 0.52
CA LEU A 39 3.69 -20.15 1.35
C LEU A 39 3.76 -18.87 0.53
N ALA A 40 4.70 -18.78 -0.43
CA ALA A 40 4.78 -17.64 -1.34
C ALA A 40 3.49 -17.46 -2.16
N ILE A 41 2.92 -18.54 -2.69
CA ILE A 41 1.63 -18.50 -3.42
C ILE A 41 0.49 -18.07 -2.49
N LEU A 42 0.44 -18.57 -1.26
CA LEU A 42 -0.60 -18.19 -0.30
C LEU A 42 -0.50 -16.72 0.13
N ILE A 43 0.70 -16.18 0.32
CA ILE A 43 0.92 -14.75 0.56
C ILE A 43 0.45 -13.93 -0.63
N PHE A 44 0.78 -14.34 -1.86
CA PHE A 44 0.34 -13.68 -3.09
C PHE A 44 -1.18 -13.64 -3.19
N THR A 45 -1.86 -14.78 -2.99
CA THR A 45 -3.32 -14.88 -3.11
C THR A 45 -4.03 -14.12 -1.98
N ALA A 46 -3.52 -14.17 -0.74
CA ALA A 46 -4.06 -13.40 0.36
C ALA A 46 -3.94 -11.89 0.11
N PHE A 47 -2.74 -11.42 -0.25
CA PHE A 47 -2.51 -10.01 -0.53
C PHE A 47 -3.36 -9.51 -1.71
N THR A 48 -3.38 -10.24 -2.82
CA THR A 48 -4.15 -9.87 -4.02
C THR A 48 -5.65 -9.88 -3.74
N GLY A 49 -6.15 -10.85 -2.99
CA GLY A 49 -7.54 -10.93 -2.56
C GLY A 49 -7.95 -9.72 -1.74
N LEU A 50 -7.23 -9.43 -0.66
CA LEU A 50 -7.52 -8.26 0.20
C LEU A 50 -7.42 -6.94 -0.58
N ARG A 51 -6.38 -6.78 -1.40
CA ARG A 51 -6.17 -5.57 -2.20
C ARG A 51 -7.27 -5.35 -3.23
N THR A 52 -7.73 -6.42 -3.89
CA THR A 52 -8.85 -6.39 -4.84
C THR A 52 -10.15 -5.99 -4.13
N ALA A 53 -10.43 -6.58 -2.98
CA ALA A 53 -11.61 -6.23 -2.17
C ALA A 53 -11.55 -4.76 -1.72
N ALA A 54 -10.42 -4.30 -1.18
CA ALA A 54 -10.20 -2.93 -0.73
C ALA A 54 -10.43 -1.91 -1.85
N MET A 55 -9.84 -2.14 -3.02
CA MET A 55 -10.02 -1.26 -4.18
C MET A 55 -11.47 -1.25 -4.66
N THR A 56 -12.12 -2.40 -4.66
CA THR A 56 -13.52 -2.51 -5.08
C THR A 56 -14.44 -1.79 -4.11
N PHE A 57 -14.26 -1.95 -2.80
CA PHE A 57 -15.01 -1.20 -1.79
C PHE A 57 -14.80 0.31 -1.90
N ASN A 58 -13.56 0.74 -2.12
CA ASN A 58 -13.28 2.16 -2.38
C ASN A 58 -14.10 2.69 -3.56
N ARG A 59 -14.16 1.96 -4.68
CA ARG A 59 -14.96 2.33 -5.85
C ARG A 59 -16.46 2.35 -5.56
N ILE A 60 -16.97 1.39 -4.79
CA ILE A 60 -18.40 1.31 -4.43
C ILE A 60 -18.78 2.48 -3.51
N ILE A 61 -18.00 2.70 -2.46
CA ILE A 61 -18.26 3.71 -1.43
C ILE A 61 -18.14 5.12 -1.99
N ASP A 62 -17.15 5.37 -2.85
CA ASP A 62 -16.91 6.69 -3.43
C ASP A 62 -17.65 6.94 -4.75
N ARG A 63 -18.50 6.01 -5.22
CA ARG A 63 -19.19 6.09 -6.51
C ARG A 63 -19.84 7.45 -6.78
N GLU A 64 -20.58 7.98 -5.81
CA GLU A 64 -21.31 9.26 -5.96
C GLU A 64 -20.38 10.45 -5.93
N ILE A 65 -19.30 10.39 -5.16
CA ILE A 65 -18.26 11.42 -5.13
C ILE A 65 -17.49 11.39 -6.46
N ASP A 66 -17.11 10.20 -6.92
CA ASP A 66 -16.42 10.00 -8.20
C ASP A 66 -17.24 10.51 -9.40
N ALA A 67 -18.57 10.32 -9.38
CA ALA A 67 -19.44 10.82 -10.45
C ALA A 67 -19.48 12.35 -10.54
N ARG A 68 -19.25 13.04 -9.44
CA ARG A 68 -19.23 14.52 -9.39
C ARG A 68 -17.86 15.12 -9.68
N ASN A 69 -16.79 14.35 -9.54
CA ASN A 69 -15.44 14.81 -9.79
C ASN A 69 -15.08 14.63 -11.28
N PRO A 70 -14.82 15.70 -12.04
CA PRO A 70 -14.47 15.61 -13.47
C PRO A 70 -13.34 14.63 -13.78
N ARG A 71 -12.34 14.50 -12.88
CA ARG A 71 -11.21 13.59 -13.04
C ARG A 71 -11.61 12.12 -12.94
N THR A 72 -12.62 11.80 -12.12
CA THR A 72 -13.01 10.42 -11.82
C THR A 72 -14.38 10.00 -12.35
N ALA A 73 -15.14 10.91 -12.94
CA ALA A 73 -16.48 10.64 -13.50
C ALA A 73 -16.47 9.57 -14.59
N SER A 74 -15.36 9.41 -15.32
CA SER A 74 -15.17 8.37 -16.33
C SER A 74 -14.81 6.99 -15.77
N ARG A 75 -14.67 6.85 -14.46
CA ARG A 75 -14.40 5.54 -13.80
C ARG A 75 -15.54 4.56 -14.06
N HIS A 76 -15.23 3.27 -14.03
CA HIS A 76 -16.13 2.19 -14.46
C HIS A 76 -17.51 2.17 -13.78
N LEU A 77 -17.61 2.43 -12.46
CA LEU A 77 -18.88 2.47 -11.75
C LEU A 77 -19.69 3.73 -12.04
N PRO A 78 -19.13 4.96 -11.93
CA PRO A 78 -19.84 6.19 -12.32
C PRO A 78 -20.28 6.17 -13.79
N ALA A 79 -19.44 5.66 -14.70
CA ALA A 79 -19.74 5.56 -16.13
C ALA A 79 -20.71 4.42 -16.50
N GLY A 80 -21.15 3.58 -15.53
CA GLY A 80 -22.06 2.46 -15.78
C GLY A 80 -21.45 1.29 -16.56
N LEU A 81 -20.10 1.25 -16.70
CA LEU A 81 -19.40 0.17 -17.40
C LEU A 81 -19.37 -1.14 -16.60
N ILE A 82 -19.43 -1.04 -15.28
CA ILE A 82 -19.54 -2.13 -14.33
C ILE A 82 -20.75 -1.85 -13.43
N SER A 83 -21.62 -2.81 -13.24
CA SER A 83 -22.77 -2.68 -12.36
C SER A 83 -22.36 -2.83 -10.88
N LEU A 84 -23.16 -2.27 -9.97
CA LEU A 84 -22.96 -2.47 -8.53
C LEU A 84 -22.98 -3.95 -8.13
N ARG A 85 -23.83 -4.75 -8.77
CA ARG A 85 -23.91 -6.21 -8.49
C ARG A 85 -22.61 -6.91 -8.84
N GLU A 86 -22.03 -6.59 -10.00
CA GLU A 86 -20.71 -7.11 -10.40
C GLU A 86 -19.61 -6.65 -9.44
N ALA A 87 -19.61 -5.38 -9.05
CA ALA A 87 -18.63 -4.85 -8.10
C ALA A 87 -18.70 -5.55 -6.73
N TYR A 88 -19.91 -5.74 -6.17
CA TYR A 88 -20.07 -6.50 -4.93
C TYR A 88 -19.66 -7.97 -5.09
N ALA A 89 -19.97 -8.61 -6.21
CA ALA A 89 -19.51 -9.98 -6.48
C ALA A 89 -17.98 -10.07 -6.49
N ILE A 90 -17.29 -9.13 -7.16
CA ILE A 90 -15.83 -9.06 -7.16
C ILE A 90 -15.29 -8.89 -5.74
N ALA A 91 -15.86 -7.97 -4.94
CA ALA A 91 -15.42 -7.73 -3.58
C ALA A 91 -15.56 -8.97 -2.68
N PHE A 92 -16.71 -9.66 -2.73
CA PHE A 92 -16.95 -10.83 -1.89
C PHE A 92 -16.15 -12.05 -2.33
N ILE A 93 -15.97 -12.28 -3.63
CA ILE A 93 -15.08 -13.35 -4.13
C ILE A 93 -13.64 -13.08 -3.69
N ALA A 94 -13.17 -11.82 -3.81
CA ALA A 94 -11.84 -11.43 -3.40
C ALA A 94 -11.62 -11.59 -1.88
N LEU A 95 -12.62 -11.23 -1.05
CA LEU A 95 -12.59 -11.50 0.39
C LEU A 95 -12.58 -13.00 0.70
N ALA A 96 -13.35 -13.80 -0.02
CA ALA A 96 -13.35 -15.27 0.17
C ALA A 96 -11.96 -15.84 -0.13
N VAL A 97 -11.32 -15.42 -1.23
CA VAL A 97 -9.94 -15.80 -1.56
C VAL A 97 -8.98 -15.38 -0.45
N TYR A 98 -9.12 -14.16 0.06
CA TYR A 98 -8.29 -13.66 1.17
C TYR A 98 -8.41 -14.51 2.42
N PHE A 99 -9.64 -14.75 2.91
CA PHE A 99 -9.87 -15.53 4.14
C PHE A 99 -9.47 -17.00 4.00
N VAL A 100 -9.74 -17.62 2.84
CA VAL A 100 -9.29 -18.99 2.55
C VAL A 100 -7.77 -19.06 2.53
N SER A 101 -7.09 -18.09 1.90
CA SER A 101 -5.63 -18.05 1.90
C SER A 101 -5.07 -17.87 3.31
N ALA A 102 -5.66 -16.97 4.12
CA ALA A 102 -5.27 -16.79 5.51
C ALA A 102 -5.45 -18.06 6.35
N ALA A 103 -6.56 -18.79 6.15
CA ALA A 103 -6.81 -20.05 6.83
C ALA A 103 -5.81 -21.14 6.43
N LEU A 104 -5.37 -21.16 5.18
CA LEU A 104 -4.37 -22.11 4.67
C LEU A 104 -2.93 -21.73 5.04
N ILE A 105 -2.67 -20.47 5.38
CA ILE A 105 -1.37 -20.03 5.88
C ILE A 105 -1.15 -20.56 7.30
N ASN A 106 -1.86 -20.05 8.29
CA ASN A 106 -1.80 -20.51 9.67
C ASN A 106 -2.98 -19.95 10.50
N ARG A 107 -3.07 -20.40 11.78
CA ARG A 107 -4.15 -20.01 12.69
C ARG A 107 -4.12 -18.51 13.02
N THR A 108 -2.96 -17.96 13.28
CA THR A 108 -2.80 -16.54 13.66
C THR A 108 -3.17 -15.62 12.51
N ALA A 109 -2.75 -15.94 11.28
CA ALA A 109 -3.15 -15.21 10.08
C ALA A 109 -4.67 -15.19 9.90
N LEU A 110 -5.35 -16.33 10.10
CA LEU A 110 -6.81 -16.40 10.02
C LEU A 110 -7.49 -15.55 11.11
N VAL A 111 -7.04 -15.67 12.36
CA VAL A 111 -7.66 -14.95 13.49
C VAL A 111 -7.51 -13.44 13.34
N LEU A 112 -6.38 -12.96 12.81
CA LEU A 112 -6.12 -11.54 12.61
C LEU A 112 -6.66 -11.00 11.28
N SER A 113 -6.98 -11.85 10.31
CA SER A 113 -7.44 -11.44 8.97
C SER A 113 -8.67 -10.52 8.93
N PRO A 114 -9.62 -10.54 9.90
CA PRO A 114 -10.72 -9.58 9.91
C PRO A 114 -10.26 -8.13 10.09
N ILE A 115 -9.14 -7.87 10.78
CA ILE A 115 -8.66 -6.51 11.07
C ILE A 115 -8.33 -5.74 9.77
N PRO A 116 -7.45 -6.24 8.87
CA PRO A 116 -7.20 -5.56 7.60
C PRO A 116 -8.44 -5.48 6.70
N ALA A 117 -9.31 -6.49 6.72
CA ALA A 117 -10.54 -6.48 5.92
C ALA A 117 -11.50 -5.37 6.36
N ILE A 118 -11.71 -5.20 7.68
CA ILE A 118 -12.56 -4.15 8.26
C ILE A 118 -11.94 -2.77 7.99
N THR A 119 -10.66 -2.59 8.21
CA THR A 119 -10.00 -1.30 7.97
C THR A 119 -10.00 -0.93 6.49
N ALA A 120 -9.83 -1.90 5.59
CA ALA A 120 -9.93 -1.71 4.14
C ALA A 120 -11.33 -1.28 3.69
N TYR A 121 -12.39 -1.77 4.36
CA TYR A 121 -13.76 -1.35 4.09
C TYR A 121 -14.05 0.05 4.66
N LEU A 122 -13.52 0.38 5.84
CA LEU A 122 -13.83 1.63 6.55
C LEU A 122 -13.05 2.83 6.01
N TYR A 123 -11.80 2.64 5.53
CA TYR A 123 -10.93 3.76 5.18
C TYR A 123 -11.51 4.73 4.13
N PRO A 124 -12.28 4.31 3.10
CA PRO A 124 -12.81 5.25 2.11
C PRO A 124 -13.80 6.27 2.70
N TYR A 125 -14.46 5.92 3.81
CA TYR A 125 -15.36 6.85 4.50
C TYR A 125 -14.61 7.98 5.21
N LEU A 126 -13.34 7.76 5.60
CA LEU A 126 -12.62 8.69 6.48
C LEU A 126 -12.39 10.06 5.85
N LYS A 127 -12.22 10.14 4.53
CA LYS A 127 -12.06 11.44 3.86
C LYS A 127 -13.30 12.34 3.98
N ARG A 128 -14.44 11.80 4.43
CA ARG A 128 -15.65 12.58 4.74
C ARG A 128 -15.60 13.24 6.12
N PHE A 129 -14.65 12.83 6.97
CA PHE A 129 -14.60 13.25 8.37
C PHE A 129 -13.24 13.79 8.80
N THR A 130 -12.15 13.30 8.21
CA THR A 130 -10.81 13.62 8.69
C THR A 130 -9.74 13.56 7.60
N CYS A 131 -8.74 14.45 7.71
CA CYS A 131 -7.54 14.43 6.86
C CYS A 131 -6.53 13.32 7.25
N LEU A 132 -6.80 12.54 8.31
CA LEU A 132 -6.00 11.37 8.66
C LEU A 132 -6.24 10.17 7.71
N CYS A 133 -7.14 10.30 6.74
CA CYS A 133 -7.42 9.26 5.74
C CYS A 133 -6.16 8.74 5.05
N HIS A 134 -5.15 9.57 4.79
CA HIS A 134 -3.86 9.18 4.21
C HIS A 134 -3.11 8.17 5.09
N TYR A 135 -3.11 8.38 6.41
CA TYR A 135 -2.44 7.47 7.36
C TYR A 135 -3.21 6.16 7.53
N VAL A 136 -4.55 6.18 7.46
CA VAL A 136 -5.34 4.95 7.52
C VAL A 136 -5.21 4.15 6.24
N LEU A 137 -5.07 4.80 5.07
CA LEU A 137 -4.66 4.11 3.85
C LEU A 137 -3.28 3.46 4.03
N GLY A 138 -2.34 4.20 4.62
CA GLY A 138 -1.01 3.70 4.95
C GLY A 138 -1.04 2.50 5.92
N LEU A 139 -1.88 2.56 6.94
CA LEU A 139 -2.08 1.45 7.88
C LEU A 139 -2.58 0.18 7.15
N ASN A 140 -3.49 0.32 6.19
CA ASN A 140 -3.93 -0.82 5.40
C ASN A 140 -2.79 -1.50 4.63
N LEU A 141 -1.82 -0.74 4.13
CA LEU A 141 -0.65 -1.31 3.47
C LEU A 141 0.42 -1.79 4.46
N ALA A 142 0.49 -1.22 5.67
CA ALA A 142 1.35 -1.69 6.75
C ALA A 142 1.04 -3.15 7.16
N PHE A 143 -0.19 -3.60 7.00
CA PHE A 143 -0.56 -5.00 7.22
C PHE A 143 0.12 -5.97 6.24
N ALA A 144 0.68 -5.51 5.10
CA ALA A 144 1.36 -6.37 4.15
C ALA A 144 2.66 -6.98 4.74
N PRO A 145 3.64 -6.20 5.20
CA PRO A 145 4.84 -6.77 5.83
C PRO A 145 4.53 -7.49 7.16
N LEU A 146 3.57 -7.00 7.95
CA LEU A 146 3.14 -7.68 9.17
C LEU A 146 2.50 -9.04 8.87
N GLY A 147 1.62 -9.11 7.88
CA GLY A 147 1.00 -10.36 7.44
C GLY A 147 2.02 -11.34 6.86
N GLY A 148 3.01 -10.86 6.09
CA GLY A 148 4.11 -11.67 5.61
C GLY A 148 4.97 -12.26 6.75
N TRP A 149 5.25 -11.48 7.78
CA TRP A 149 5.94 -11.94 8.99
C TRP A 149 5.13 -13.00 9.73
N ILE A 150 3.85 -12.73 10.01
CA ILE A 150 2.94 -13.65 10.69
C ILE A 150 2.77 -14.95 9.89
N ALA A 151 2.77 -14.88 8.57
CA ALA A 151 2.66 -16.05 7.70
C ALA A 151 3.80 -17.06 7.93
N VAL A 152 4.98 -16.59 8.32
CA VAL A 152 6.16 -17.43 8.61
C VAL A 152 6.20 -17.84 10.07
N THR A 153 5.90 -16.94 11.00
CA THR A 153 6.13 -17.15 12.44
C THR A 153 4.97 -17.77 13.19
N ASP A 154 3.76 -17.73 12.61
CA ASP A 154 2.49 -18.08 13.30
C ASP A 154 2.33 -17.37 14.66
N SER A 155 2.82 -16.14 14.79
CA SER A 155 2.87 -15.38 16.03
C SER A 155 2.33 -13.97 15.87
N ILE A 156 1.73 -13.45 16.96
CA ILE A 156 1.34 -12.05 17.10
C ILE A 156 2.41 -11.21 17.79
N ASP A 157 3.55 -11.77 18.15
CA ASP A 157 4.64 -11.06 18.81
C ASP A 157 5.44 -10.20 17.83
N VAL A 158 4.69 -9.32 17.16
CA VAL A 158 5.24 -8.30 16.26
C VAL A 158 5.89 -7.13 17.02
N PHE A 159 5.73 -7.11 18.33
CA PHE A 159 6.34 -6.17 19.28
C PHE A 159 7.45 -6.81 20.11
N GLY A 160 7.88 -8.02 19.76
CA GLY A 160 8.91 -8.78 20.46
C GLY A 160 10.28 -8.11 20.47
N SER A 161 11.28 -8.86 20.95
CA SER A 161 12.63 -8.35 21.22
C SER A 161 13.31 -7.65 20.04
N GLU A 162 12.97 -8.03 18.81
CA GLU A 162 13.58 -7.45 17.63
C GLU A 162 12.83 -6.21 17.09
N PHE A 163 11.54 -6.05 17.38
CA PHE A 163 10.69 -4.92 16.95
C PHE A 163 10.70 -4.61 15.43
N ILE A 164 11.32 -5.48 14.64
CA ILE A 164 11.56 -5.29 13.20
C ILE A 164 10.26 -5.21 12.39
N PRO A 165 9.31 -6.18 12.51
CA PRO A 165 8.10 -6.15 11.70
C PRO A 165 7.24 -4.90 11.96
N THR A 166 7.22 -4.41 13.19
CA THR A 166 6.52 -3.18 13.56
C THR A 166 7.17 -1.96 12.90
N LEU A 167 8.50 -1.85 12.94
CA LEU A 167 9.21 -0.76 12.26
C LEU A 167 8.94 -0.75 10.76
N VAL A 168 9.00 -1.93 10.10
CA VAL A 168 8.71 -2.03 8.67
C VAL A 168 7.26 -1.67 8.38
N GLY A 169 6.31 -2.16 9.18
CA GLY A 169 4.89 -1.83 9.03
C GLY A 169 4.63 -0.32 9.17
N VAL A 170 5.14 0.30 10.24
CA VAL A 170 4.99 1.75 10.46
C VAL A 170 5.71 2.56 9.38
N ALA A 171 6.88 2.10 8.92
CA ALA A 171 7.57 2.71 7.79
C ALA A 171 6.67 2.72 6.54
N VAL A 172 6.07 1.58 6.19
CA VAL A 172 5.14 1.48 5.04
C VAL A 172 3.94 2.42 5.23
N MET A 173 3.41 2.56 6.44
CA MET A 173 2.32 3.50 6.73
C MET A 173 2.71 4.94 6.37
N PHE A 174 3.89 5.39 6.79
CA PHE A 174 4.38 6.73 6.47
C PHE A 174 4.68 6.90 4.97
N TRP A 175 5.29 5.91 4.35
CA TRP A 175 5.56 5.94 2.90
C TRP A 175 4.28 6.12 2.08
N VAL A 176 3.24 5.33 2.39
CA VAL A 176 1.94 5.42 1.71
C VAL A 176 1.27 6.76 1.98
N ALA A 177 1.26 7.22 3.23
CA ALA A 177 0.68 8.52 3.56
C ALA A 177 1.40 9.65 2.80
N GLY A 178 2.73 9.56 2.65
CA GLY A 178 3.53 10.53 1.92
C GLY A 178 3.15 10.63 0.44
N PHE A 179 3.15 9.52 -0.28
CA PHE A 179 2.81 9.55 -1.70
C PHE A 179 1.31 9.78 -1.97
N ASP A 180 0.43 9.35 -1.06
CA ASP A 180 -1.01 9.58 -1.21
C ASP A 180 -1.36 11.06 -1.03
N MET A 181 -0.63 11.79 -0.17
CA MET A 181 -0.73 13.27 -0.10
C MET A 181 -0.34 13.94 -1.42
N ILE A 182 0.70 13.44 -2.11
CA ILE A 182 1.09 13.93 -3.45
C ILE A 182 -0.01 13.62 -4.47
N TYR A 183 -0.52 12.39 -4.46
CA TYR A 183 -1.61 11.99 -5.35
C TYR A 183 -2.86 12.83 -5.16
N GLY A 184 -3.20 13.13 -3.91
CA GLY A 184 -4.36 13.95 -3.53
C GLY A 184 -4.30 15.41 -3.99
N LEU A 185 -3.13 15.92 -4.41
CA LEU A 185 -3.01 17.30 -4.91
C LEU A 185 -3.90 17.58 -6.13
N GLN A 186 -4.20 16.56 -6.92
CA GLN A 186 -5.08 16.66 -8.08
C GLN A 186 -6.53 16.98 -7.72
N ASP A 187 -6.95 16.64 -6.51
CA ASP A 187 -8.34 16.75 -6.06
C ASP A 187 -8.57 17.90 -5.07
N VAL A 188 -7.55 18.71 -4.75
CA VAL A 188 -7.62 19.74 -3.68
C VAL A 188 -8.80 20.70 -3.86
N ASP A 189 -9.03 21.22 -5.05
CA ASP A 189 -10.09 22.17 -5.34
C ASP A 189 -11.48 21.50 -5.30
N PHE A 190 -11.55 20.26 -5.78
CA PHE A 190 -12.76 19.46 -5.73
C PHE A 190 -13.10 19.10 -4.28
N ASP A 191 -12.14 18.64 -3.51
CA ASP A 191 -12.30 18.24 -2.11
C ASP A 191 -12.79 19.42 -1.28
N ARG A 192 -12.19 20.60 -1.42
CA ARG A 192 -12.63 21.83 -0.73
C ARG A 192 -14.08 22.20 -1.03
N LYS A 193 -14.46 22.17 -2.32
CA LYS A 193 -15.82 22.52 -2.76
C LYS A 193 -16.88 21.54 -2.29
N ASN A 194 -16.50 20.27 -2.06
CA ASN A 194 -17.42 19.20 -1.67
C ASN A 194 -17.30 18.80 -0.21
N GLY A 195 -16.57 19.55 0.62
CA GLY A 195 -16.45 19.26 2.05
C GLY A 195 -15.73 17.97 2.36
N LEU A 196 -14.80 17.55 1.49
CA LEU A 196 -13.96 16.38 1.72
C LEU A 196 -12.65 16.79 2.40
N HIS A 197 -12.15 15.91 3.27
CA HIS A 197 -11.00 16.19 4.09
C HIS A 197 -9.77 15.46 3.55
N SER A 198 -8.90 16.17 2.84
CA SER A 198 -7.53 15.76 2.57
C SER A 198 -6.57 16.77 3.19
N VAL A 199 -5.31 16.39 3.40
CA VAL A 199 -4.30 17.32 3.92
C VAL A 199 -4.18 18.54 3.00
N GLY A 200 -4.18 18.34 1.69
CA GLY A 200 -4.13 19.42 0.70
C GLY A 200 -5.35 20.34 0.73
N ALA A 201 -6.55 19.79 0.91
CA ALA A 201 -7.78 20.55 1.01
C ALA A 201 -7.84 21.38 2.29
N HIS A 202 -7.39 20.82 3.42
CA HIS A 202 -7.51 21.42 4.73
C HIS A 202 -6.39 22.42 5.06
N PHE A 203 -5.13 22.03 4.82
CA PHE A 203 -3.95 22.83 5.17
C PHE A 203 -3.24 23.47 3.96
N GLY A 204 -3.68 23.15 2.75
CA GLY A 204 -3.12 23.68 1.52
C GLY A 204 -2.00 22.82 0.92
N ILE A 205 -1.73 23.08 -0.36
CA ILE A 205 -0.77 22.31 -1.17
C ILE A 205 0.64 22.32 -0.57
N LYS A 206 1.11 23.48 -0.09
CA LYS A 206 2.45 23.61 0.51
C LYS A 206 2.59 22.70 1.74
N ALA A 207 1.57 22.67 2.61
CA ALA A 207 1.57 21.82 3.80
C ALA A 207 1.54 20.33 3.41
N ALA A 208 0.74 19.94 2.42
CA ALA A 208 0.70 18.57 1.93
C ALA A 208 2.07 18.10 1.40
N LEU A 209 2.76 18.93 0.62
CA LEU A 209 4.10 18.63 0.11
C LEU A 209 5.14 18.54 1.24
N TRP A 210 5.07 19.41 2.24
CA TRP A 210 5.98 19.35 3.39
C TRP A 210 5.74 18.10 4.24
N LEU A 211 4.48 17.81 4.53
CA LEU A 211 4.13 16.64 5.33
C LEU A 211 4.47 15.34 4.60
N SER A 212 4.27 15.30 3.28
CA SER A 212 4.72 14.18 2.44
C SER A 212 6.24 13.94 2.57
N ARG A 213 7.06 15.01 2.53
CA ARG A 213 8.52 14.89 2.74
C ARG A 213 8.87 14.33 4.11
N LEU A 214 8.22 14.84 5.16
CA LEU A 214 8.45 14.35 6.52
C LEU A 214 8.07 12.87 6.65
N ASN A 215 6.99 12.45 6.02
CA ASN A 215 6.57 11.06 5.98
C ASN A 215 7.60 10.17 5.27
N HIS A 216 8.17 10.62 4.14
CA HIS A 216 9.21 9.86 3.43
C HIS A 216 10.55 9.84 4.18
N ILE A 217 10.88 10.90 4.93
CA ILE A 217 12.04 10.89 5.86
C ILE A 217 11.79 9.87 6.98
N ALA A 218 10.58 9.85 7.57
CA ALA A 218 10.22 8.87 8.59
C ALA A 218 10.30 7.44 8.06
N PHE A 219 9.76 7.18 6.86
CA PHE A 219 9.90 5.89 6.18
C PHE A 219 11.36 5.46 6.06
N PHE A 220 12.20 6.32 5.47
CA PHE A 220 13.61 6.03 5.25
C PHE A 220 14.35 5.75 6.56
N THR A 221 14.09 6.56 7.59
CA THR A 221 14.70 6.38 8.91
C THR A 221 14.30 5.06 9.55
N MET A 222 13.00 4.70 9.49
CA MET A 222 12.50 3.47 10.08
C MET A 222 12.98 2.22 9.34
N ILE A 223 13.02 2.24 7.99
CA ILE A 223 13.61 1.15 7.21
C ILE A 223 15.10 1.00 7.53
N SER A 224 15.84 2.11 7.60
CA SER A 224 17.26 2.07 7.96
C SER A 224 17.48 1.48 9.36
N LEU A 225 16.64 1.87 10.33
CA LEU A 225 16.70 1.32 11.70
C LEU A 225 16.32 -0.16 11.71
N ALA A 226 15.29 -0.58 10.97
CA ALA A 226 14.91 -1.98 10.87
C ALA A 226 16.03 -2.86 10.29
N LEU A 227 16.71 -2.39 9.23
CA LEU A 227 17.85 -3.08 8.64
C LEU A 227 19.06 -3.14 9.60
N LEU A 228 19.28 -2.06 10.37
CA LEU A 228 20.32 -2.04 11.38
C LEU A 228 20.05 -3.04 12.52
N LEU A 229 18.82 -3.08 13.05
CA LEU A 229 18.41 -4.04 14.06
C LEU A 229 18.41 -5.49 13.56
N TYR A 230 18.17 -5.67 12.26
CA TYR A 230 18.27 -6.98 11.59
C TYR A 230 19.73 -7.43 11.41
N ASP A 231 20.71 -6.56 11.67
CA ASP A 231 22.13 -6.75 11.36
C ASP A 231 22.37 -7.03 9.87
N ALA A 232 21.70 -6.26 9.01
CA ALA A 232 21.80 -6.41 7.56
C ALA A 232 23.16 -5.92 7.07
N LYS A 233 23.87 -6.74 6.27
CA LYS A 233 25.19 -6.44 5.70
C LYS A 233 25.11 -6.00 4.24
N VAL A 234 24.18 -6.59 3.48
CA VAL A 234 24.03 -6.37 2.04
C VAL A 234 22.90 -5.36 1.76
N ALA A 235 21.75 -5.50 2.43
CA ALA A 235 20.58 -4.66 2.18
C ALA A 235 20.86 -3.16 2.39
N VAL A 236 21.76 -2.80 3.30
CA VAL A 236 22.12 -1.40 3.57
C VAL A 236 22.73 -0.69 2.37
N PHE A 237 23.36 -1.39 1.44
CA PHE A 237 23.92 -0.81 0.22
C PHE A 237 22.86 -0.32 -0.77
N PHE A 238 21.61 -0.71 -0.60
CA PHE A 238 20.48 -0.23 -1.40
C PHE A 238 19.84 1.06 -0.85
N LEU A 239 20.13 1.43 0.39
CA LEU A 239 19.57 2.65 1.01
C LEU A 239 19.84 3.93 0.22
N PRO A 240 21.07 4.16 -0.34
CA PRO A 240 21.32 5.36 -1.16
C PRO A 240 20.40 5.44 -2.40
N LEU A 241 20.10 4.30 -3.03
CA LEU A 241 19.17 4.26 -4.17
C LEU A 241 17.73 4.58 -3.73
N ILE A 242 17.27 4.03 -2.61
CA ILE A 242 15.95 4.36 -2.04
C ILE A 242 15.87 5.86 -1.73
N ALA A 243 16.91 6.43 -1.10
CA ALA A 243 16.96 7.86 -0.81
C ALA A 243 16.91 8.72 -2.08
N ALA A 244 17.64 8.32 -3.13
CA ALA A 244 17.64 9.02 -4.42
C ALA A 244 16.26 8.97 -5.09
N LEU A 245 15.58 7.83 -5.05
CA LEU A 245 14.22 7.68 -5.58
C LEU A 245 13.21 8.58 -4.84
N LEU A 246 13.24 8.58 -3.51
CA LEU A 246 12.39 9.46 -2.69
C LEU A 246 12.68 10.95 -2.98
N PHE A 247 13.96 11.31 -3.10
CA PHE A 247 14.33 12.67 -3.48
C PHE A 247 13.80 13.03 -4.87
N TYR A 248 13.93 12.13 -5.84
CA TYR A 248 13.45 12.32 -7.20
C TYR A 248 11.94 12.52 -7.26
N GLU A 249 11.15 11.77 -6.47
CA GLU A 249 9.71 11.95 -6.34
C GLU A 249 9.35 13.39 -5.98
N HIS A 250 9.98 13.92 -4.92
CA HIS A 250 9.74 15.28 -4.48
C HIS A 250 10.29 16.34 -5.44
N PHE A 251 11.36 16.03 -6.17
CA PHE A 251 11.92 16.91 -7.18
C PHE A 251 10.96 17.11 -8.37
N ILE A 252 10.32 16.03 -8.84
CA ILE A 252 9.35 16.09 -9.94
C ILE A 252 8.18 17.01 -9.58
N VAL A 253 7.57 16.83 -8.41
CA VAL A 253 6.38 17.58 -8.00
C VAL A 253 6.69 19.01 -7.56
N ARG A 254 7.97 19.39 -7.41
CA ARG A 254 8.37 20.77 -7.12
C ARG A 254 8.01 21.74 -8.23
N SER A 255 8.08 21.30 -9.50
CA SER A 255 7.85 22.13 -10.69
C SER A 255 6.40 22.12 -11.18
N GLY A 256 5.51 21.45 -10.47
CA GLY A 256 4.08 21.31 -10.79
C GLY A 256 3.56 19.93 -10.46
N TYR A 257 2.25 19.80 -10.43
CA TYR A 257 1.53 18.59 -10.07
C TYR A 257 0.47 18.23 -11.12
N ASP A 258 0.83 18.41 -12.40
CA ASP A 258 0.02 17.90 -13.51
C ASP A 258 -0.04 16.36 -13.49
N GLU A 259 -1.02 15.80 -14.21
CA GLU A 259 -1.31 14.36 -14.20
C GLU A 259 -0.08 13.52 -14.55
N ALA A 260 0.74 13.94 -15.52
CA ALA A 260 1.92 13.20 -15.94
C ALA A 260 2.98 13.14 -14.84
N LYS A 261 3.26 14.26 -14.17
CA LYS A 261 4.22 14.32 -13.05
C LYS A 261 3.75 13.53 -11.84
N ILE A 262 2.44 13.64 -11.52
CA ILE A 262 1.85 12.84 -10.45
C ILE A 262 1.94 11.35 -10.78
N GLN A 263 1.67 10.93 -12.01
CA GLN A 263 1.80 9.53 -12.42
C GLN A 263 3.24 9.01 -12.25
N ILE A 264 4.24 9.81 -12.59
CA ILE A 264 5.65 9.45 -12.41
C ILE A 264 5.98 9.36 -10.92
N ALA A 265 5.64 10.39 -10.15
CA ALA A 265 5.94 10.44 -8.71
C ALA A 265 5.20 9.34 -7.94
N PHE A 266 3.87 9.27 -8.09
CA PHE A 266 3.02 8.35 -7.35
C PHE A 266 3.22 6.89 -7.74
N PHE A 267 3.30 6.56 -9.04
CA PHE A 267 3.29 5.17 -9.48
C PHE A 267 4.70 4.64 -9.77
N TYR A 268 5.40 5.20 -10.75
CA TYR A 268 6.67 4.63 -11.21
C TYR A 268 7.77 4.73 -10.16
N THR A 269 7.91 5.88 -9.49
CA THR A 269 8.95 6.03 -8.47
C THR A 269 8.70 5.13 -7.28
N ASN A 270 7.46 5.02 -6.82
CA ASN A 270 7.11 4.15 -5.70
C ASN A 270 7.18 2.66 -6.05
N ALA A 271 6.89 2.25 -7.29
CA ALA A 271 7.15 0.90 -7.76
C ALA A 271 8.64 0.55 -7.70
N LEU A 272 9.52 1.49 -8.07
CA LEU A 272 10.98 1.31 -7.95
C LEU A 272 11.44 1.26 -6.48
N VAL A 273 10.90 2.10 -5.60
CA VAL A 273 11.21 2.07 -4.16
C VAL A 273 10.88 0.70 -3.57
N SER A 274 9.67 0.19 -3.80
CA SER A 274 9.24 -1.09 -3.25
C SER A 274 10.03 -2.27 -3.84
N ALA A 275 10.29 -2.28 -5.14
CA ALA A 275 11.09 -3.29 -5.80
C ALA A 275 12.54 -3.28 -5.29
N THR A 276 13.14 -2.08 -5.11
CA THR A 276 14.49 -1.93 -4.57
C THR A 276 14.58 -2.47 -3.16
N LEU A 277 13.58 -2.19 -2.30
CA LEU A 277 13.58 -2.72 -0.93
C LEU A 277 13.45 -4.25 -0.92
N LEU A 278 12.57 -4.83 -1.74
CA LEU A 278 12.46 -6.28 -1.85
C LEU A 278 13.76 -6.91 -2.33
N LEU A 279 14.40 -6.34 -3.36
CA LEU A 279 15.68 -6.81 -3.86
C LEU A 279 16.79 -6.72 -2.80
N ALA A 280 16.79 -5.63 -2.02
CA ALA A 280 17.75 -5.45 -0.92
C ALA A 280 17.61 -6.56 0.13
N ILE A 281 16.37 -6.82 0.58
CA ILE A 281 16.08 -7.86 1.57
C ILE A 281 16.36 -9.25 0.99
N PHE A 282 16.00 -9.49 -0.26
CA PHE A 282 16.27 -10.78 -0.92
C PHE A 282 17.77 -11.03 -1.07
N ALA A 283 18.55 -10.01 -1.47
CA ALA A 283 20.01 -10.10 -1.56
C ALA A 283 20.65 -10.37 -0.17
N GLU A 284 20.15 -9.73 0.88
CA GLU A 284 20.58 -9.99 2.26
C GLU A 284 20.33 -11.44 2.67
N VAL A 285 19.13 -11.96 2.37
CA VAL A 285 18.76 -13.35 2.69
C VAL A 285 19.65 -14.35 1.92
N ILE A 286 19.89 -14.13 0.65
CA ILE A 286 20.78 -14.98 -0.15
C ILE A 286 22.21 -14.97 0.40
N ALA A 287 22.72 -13.78 0.76
CA ALA A 287 24.05 -13.66 1.35
C ALA A 287 24.21 -14.34 2.72
N ARG A 288 23.12 -14.55 3.44
CA ARG A 288 23.12 -15.27 4.74
C ARG A 288 23.04 -16.79 4.57
N VAL A 289 22.51 -17.27 3.44
CA VAL A 289 22.36 -18.70 3.14
C VAL A 289 23.63 -19.27 2.47
N LEU A 290 24.39 -18.44 1.75
CA LEU A 290 25.69 -18.77 1.14
C LEU A 290 26.82 -18.72 2.16
#